data_506cae5b27b76ee8ec35aa3ebf370d0b
#
_entry.id   506cae5b27b76ee8ec35aa3ebf370d0b
#
_cell.length_a   1.000
_cell.length_b   1.000
_cell.length_c   1.000
_cell.angle_alpha   90.00
_cell.angle_beta   90.00
_cell.angle_gamma   90.00
#
_symmetry.space_group_name_H-M   'P 1'
#
loop_
_entity.id
_entity.type
_entity.pdbx_description
1 polymer ?
#
loop_
_entity_poly.entity_id
_entity_poly.type
_entity_poly.pdbx_seq_one_letter_code
_entity_poly.pdbx_strand_id
1 'polypeptide(L)'
;MFGAIEAGGTKFVCAVGDEAFEIIDQVTIPTTVPEETMPKVIAFFEPYAEKLQAIGISSFGPIDVTRESETYGYITNTPKTKWQFFDFLGTVKEAFPGIPMT
;
A
#
# COMPACT_ATOMS: atom_id res chain seq x y z
N MET A 1 -7.16 11.10 -10.54
CA MET A 1 -7.29 9.66 -10.22
C MET A 1 -6.66 9.39 -8.87
N PHE A 2 -7.28 8.55 -8.06
CA PHE A 2 -6.80 8.23 -6.71
C PHE A 2 -6.59 6.73 -6.59
N GLY A 3 -5.57 6.34 -5.85
CA GLY A 3 -5.30 4.95 -5.55
C GLY A 3 -5.66 4.61 -4.11
N ALA A 4 -5.95 3.35 -3.86
CA ALA A 4 -6.23 2.84 -2.53
C ALA A 4 -5.61 1.46 -2.37
N ILE A 5 -5.01 1.22 -1.21
CA ILE A 5 -4.48 -0.08 -0.82
C ILE A 5 -5.11 -0.45 0.51
N GLU A 6 -5.82 -1.57 0.53
CA GLU A 6 -6.30 -2.17 1.77
C GLU A 6 -5.50 -3.44 2.01
N ALA A 7 -4.57 -3.37 2.95
CA ALA A 7 -3.68 -4.47 3.25
C ALA A 7 -4.29 -5.32 4.38
N GLY A 8 -4.87 -6.44 4.02
CA GLY A 8 -5.47 -7.37 4.97
C GLY A 8 -4.53 -8.53 5.30
N GLY A 9 -4.84 -9.23 6.38
CA GLY A 9 -4.05 -10.39 6.80
C GLY A 9 -4.14 -11.57 5.86
N THR A 10 -5.18 -11.64 5.03
CA THR A 10 -5.40 -12.73 4.07
C THR A 10 -5.22 -12.28 2.64
N LYS A 11 -5.61 -11.04 2.33
CA LYS A 11 -5.56 -10.49 0.98
C LYS A 11 -5.32 -8.99 1.02
N PHE A 12 -4.69 -8.48 -0.03
CA PHE A 12 -4.62 -7.06 -0.32
C PHE A 12 -5.67 -6.74 -1.36
N VAL A 13 -6.35 -5.62 -1.22
CA VAL A 13 -7.23 -5.07 -2.26
C VAL A 13 -6.63 -3.75 -2.71
N CYS A 14 -6.34 -3.64 -4.00
CA CYS A 14 -5.81 -2.42 -4.60
C CYS A 14 -6.82 -1.92 -5.61
N ALA A 15 -7.07 -0.62 -5.61
CA ALA A 15 -8.05 -0.02 -6.50
C ALA A 15 -7.60 1.36 -6.98
N VAL A 16 -8.09 1.76 -8.14
CA VAL A 16 -7.97 3.14 -8.62
C VAL A 16 -9.37 3.67 -8.90
N GLY A 17 -9.60 4.93 -8.56
CA GLY A 17 -10.87 5.60 -8.76
C GLY A 17 -10.69 6.97 -9.38
N ASP A 18 -11.76 7.50 -9.95
CA ASP A 18 -11.78 8.82 -10.55
C ASP A 18 -12.14 9.90 -9.52
N GLU A 19 -12.27 11.15 -9.96
CA GLU A 19 -12.59 12.27 -9.09
C GLU A 19 -14.02 12.19 -8.52
N ALA A 20 -14.88 11.38 -9.11
CA ALA A 20 -16.23 11.09 -8.59
C ALA A 20 -16.21 9.92 -7.61
N PHE A 21 -15.03 9.39 -7.27
CA PHE A 21 -14.82 8.24 -6.38
C PHE A 21 -15.45 6.95 -6.91
N GLU A 22 -15.59 6.84 -8.22
CA GLU A 22 -16.00 5.58 -8.84
C GLU A 22 -14.78 4.73 -9.13
N ILE A 23 -14.84 3.45 -8.75
CA ILE A 23 -13.75 2.51 -8.97
C ILE A 23 -13.64 2.21 -10.47
N ILE A 24 -12.44 2.47 -11.01
CA ILE A 24 -12.16 2.22 -12.43
C ILE A 24 -11.54 0.84 -12.61
N ASP A 25 -10.68 0.43 -11.69
CA ASP A 25 -9.99 -0.86 -11.73
C ASP A 25 -9.72 -1.34 -10.32
N GLN A 26 -9.64 -2.64 -10.14
CA GLN A 26 -9.46 -3.24 -8.82
C GLN A 26 -8.82 -4.62 -8.97
N VAL A 27 -7.97 -4.97 -8.02
CA VAL A 27 -7.35 -6.30 -7.96
C VAL A 27 -7.31 -6.79 -6.52
N THR A 28 -7.43 -8.10 -6.36
CA THR A 28 -7.24 -8.78 -5.08
C THR A 28 -5.98 -9.62 -5.18
N ILE A 29 -5.05 -9.44 -4.23
CA ILE A 29 -3.75 -10.10 -4.23
C ILE A 29 -3.62 -10.89 -2.92
N PRO A 30 -3.29 -12.19 -2.96
CA PRO A 30 -3.08 -12.95 -1.73
C PRO A 30 -1.95 -12.37 -0.88
N THR A 31 -2.16 -12.31 0.44
CA THR A 31 -1.12 -11.89 1.38
C THR A 31 -0.24 -13.09 1.70
N THR A 32 0.97 -13.08 1.16
CA THR A 32 1.96 -14.12 1.43
C THR A 32 3.15 -13.52 2.18
N VAL A 33 4.24 -13.26 1.51
CA VAL A 33 5.40 -12.58 2.09
C VAL A 33 5.64 -11.28 1.31
N PRO A 34 6.32 -10.28 1.91
CA PRO A 34 6.54 -8.99 1.22
C PRO A 34 7.18 -9.13 -0.16
N GLU A 35 8.12 -10.04 -0.31
CA GLU A 35 8.85 -10.24 -1.56
C GLU A 35 7.96 -10.76 -2.69
N GLU A 36 6.82 -11.37 -2.37
CA GLU A 36 5.85 -11.85 -3.36
C GLU A 36 4.68 -10.89 -3.54
N THR A 37 4.15 -10.36 -2.44
CA THR A 37 2.93 -9.55 -2.46
C THR A 37 3.20 -8.13 -2.97
N MET A 38 4.27 -7.48 -2.49
CA MET A 38 4.53 -6.07 -2.84
C MET A 38 4.80 -5.84 -4.31
N PRO A 39 5.57 -6.68 -5.02
CA PRO A 39 5.73 -6.48 -6.46
C PRO A 39 4.41 -6.49 -7.24
N LYS A 40 3.45 -7.30 -6.81
CA LYS A 40 2.13 -7.34 -7.44
C LYS A 40 1.32 -6.09 -7.17
N VAL A 41 1.42 -5.53 -5.95
CA VAL A 41 0.79 -4.27 -5.58
C VAL A 41 1.35 -3.14 -6.46
N ILE A 42 2.66 -3.05 -6.56
CA ILE A 42 3.34 -2.02 -7.34
C ILE A 42 2.97 -2.15 -8.82
N ALA A 43 2.99 -3.36 -9.36
CA ALA A 43 2.65 -3.62 -10.76
C ALA A 43 1.22 -3.18 -11.10
N PHE A 44 0.29 -3.30 -10.16
CA PHE A 44 -1.08 -2.86 -10.38
C PHE A 44 -1.16 -1.35 -10.63
N PHE A 45 -0.42 -0.55 -9.88
CA PHE A 45 -0.47 0.91 -9.97
C PHE A 45 0.40 1.50 -11.08
N GLU A 46 1.39 0.78 -11.57
CA GLU A 46 2.32 1.31 -12.58
C GLU A 46 1.65 1.91 -13.82
N PRO A 47 0.63 1.27 -14.42
CA PRO A 47 -0.05 1.86 -15.59
C PRO A 47 -0.75 3.19 -15.29
N TYR A 48 -1.04 3.45 -14.02
CA TYR A 48 -1.79 4.65 -13.59
C TYR A 48 -0.88 5.71 -12.95
N ALA A 49 0.40 5.44 -12.80
CA ALA A 49 1.31 6.26 -11.99
C ALA A 49 1.29 7.75 -12.35
N GLU A 50 1.26 8.08 -13.64
CA GLU A 50 1.25 9.47 -14.09
C GLU A 50 -0.07 10.19 -13.80
N LYS A 51 -1.15 9.44 -13.59
CA LYS A 51 -2.48 9.98 -13.36
C LYS A 51 -2.85 10.03 -11.88
N LEU A 52 -2.10 9.34 -11.02
CA LEU A 52 -2.40 9.26 -9.60
C LEU A 52 -2.06 10.57 -8.89
N GLN A 53 -3.05 11.12 -8.21
CA GLN A 53 -2.92 12.35 -7.40
C GLN A 53 -2.56 12.04 -5.95
N ALA A 54 -3.01 10.87 -5.45
CA ALA A 54 -2.73 10.41 -4.10
C ALA A 54 -3.02 8.91 -3.99
N ILE A 55 -2.42 8.26 -3.02
CA ILE A 55 -2.71 6.87 -2.66
C ILE A 55 -3.04 6.81 -1.18
N GLY A 56 -4.21 6.28 -0.83
CA GLY A 56 -4.60 6.02 0.54
C GLY A 56 -4.23 4.59 0.92
N ILE A 57 -3.72 4.41 2.12
CA ILE A 57 -3.26 3.11 2.61
C ILE A 57 -3.93 2.78 3.93
N SER A 58 -4.52 1.60 3.99
CA SER A 58 -5.03 1.00 5.22
C SER A 58 -4.34 -0.34 5.39
N SER A 59 -3.86 -0.65 6.58
CA SER A 59 -3.03 -1.84 6.79
C SER A 59 -3.48 -2.64 8.01
N PHE A 60 -3.32 -3.94 7.91
CA PHE A 60 -3.33 -4.78 9.10
C PHE A 60 -2.10 -4.41 9.92
N GLY A 61 -2.15 -4.74 11.16
CA GLY A 61 -0.99 -4.27 11.79
C GLY A 61 -0.80 -4.58 13.22
N PRO A 62 -0.43 -3.62 13.98
CA PRO A 62 -0.48 -2.17 13.71
C PRO A 62 0.60 -1.68 12.75
N ILE A 63 0.34 -0.52 12.17
CA ILE A 63 1.34 0.22 11.41
C ILE A 63 1.74 1.46 12.22
N ASP A 64 3.01 1.84 12.16
CA ASP A 64 3.50 3.02 12.89
C ASP A 64 3.07 4.29 12.16
N VAL A 65 2.20 5.07 12.81
CA VAL A 65 1.68 6.33 12.26
C VAL A 65 2.32 7.56 12.89
N THR A 66 3.33 7.39 13.72
CA THR A 66 4.04 8.49 14.37
C THR A 66 5.06 9.09 13.41
N ARG A 67 4.80 10.28 12.92
CA ARG A 67 5.59 10.89 11.83
C ARG A 67 7.06 11.12 12.17
N GLU A 68 7.38 11.34 13.44
CA GLU A 68 8.76 11.56 13.92
C GLU A 68 9.51 10.26 14.19
N SER A 69 8.83 9.12 14.11
CA SER A 69 9.45 7.82 14.38
C SER A 69 10.34 7.38 13.22
N GLU A 70 11.45 6.72 13.55
CA GLU A 70 12.34 6.11 12.55
C GLU A 70 11.63 4.98 11.79
N THR A 71 10.58 4.39 12.39
CA THR A 71 9.80 3.31 11.77
C THR A 71 8.46 3.78 11.24
N TYR A 72 8.31 5.10 10.99
CA TYR A 72 7.07 5.62 10.42
C TYR A 72 6.71 4.88 9.14
N GLY A 73 5.48 4.37 9.08
CA GLY A 73 5.00 3.62 7.92
C GLY A 73 5.37 2.14 7.92
N TYR A 74 6.10 1.66 8.94
CA TYR A 74 6.41 0.24 9.07
C TYR A 74 5.24 -0.51 9.70
N ILE A 75 5.03 -1.73 9.26
CA ILE A 75 4.20 -2.68 10.00
C ILE A 75 5.01 -3.12 11.21
N THR A 76 4.43 -2.98 12.40
CA THR A 76 5.15 -3.27 13.64
C THR A 76 4.82 -4.69 14.14
N ASN A 77 4.28 -4.82 15.34
CA ASN A 77 3.97 -6.15 15.89
C ASN A 77 2.74 -6.75 15.21
N THR A 78 2.93 -7.83 14.46
CA THR A 78 1.85 -8.53 13.79
C THR A 78 2.04 -10.05 13.95
N PRO A 79 0.94 -10.83 14.02
CA PRO A 79 1.05 -12.30 13.99
C PRO A 79 1.70 -12.83 12.70
N LYS A 80 1.68 -12.05 11.63
CA LYS A 80 2.34 -12.42 10.38
C LYS A 80 3.82 -12.04 10.45
N THR A 81 4.63 -12.96 10.97
CA THR A 81 6.03 -12.71 11.31
C THR A 81 6.88 -12.22 10.16
N LYS A 82 6.59 -12.62 8.93
CA LYS A 82 7.33 -12.17 7.74
C LYS A 82 7.11 -10.70 7.43
N TRP A 83 6.06 -10.09 7.98
CA TRP A 83 5.72 -8.69 7.79
C TRP A 83 6.15 -7.81 8.96
N GLN A 84 6.65 -8.37 10.04
CA GLN A 84 7.11 -7.58 11.19
C GLN A 84 8.22 -6.63 10.76
N PHE A 85 8.05 -5.36 11.14
CA PHE A 85 9.01 -4.29 10.85
C PHE A 85 9.28 -4.09 9.35
N PHE A 86 8.35 -4.52 8.50
CA PHE A 86 8.43 -4.24 7.07
C PHE A 86 8.10 -2.77 6.80
N ASP A 87 8.95 -2.10 6.03
CA ASP A 87 8.73 -0.71 5.62
C ASP A 87 7.71 -0.64 4.49
N PHE A 88 6.45 -0.74 4.85
CA PHE A 88 5.33 -0.74 3.90
C PHE A 88 5.25 0.57 3.14
N LEU A 89 5.13 1.68 3.88
CA LEU A 89 4.96 3.00 3.27
C LEU A 89 6.17 3.38 2.42
N GLY A 90 7.39 3.15 2.92
CA GLY A 90 8.62 3.45 2.20
C GLY A 90 8.74 2.68 0.90
N THR A 91 8.31 1.41 0.90
CA THR A 91 8.35 0.58 -0.31
C THR A 91 7.44 1.15 -1.39
N VAL A 92 6.23 1.57 -1.04
CA VAL A 92 5.29 2.17 -2.00
C VAL A 92 5.78 3.54 -2.46
N LYS A 93 6.30 4.37 -1.54
CA LYS A 93 6.84 5.68 -1.88
C LYS A 93 8.03 5.60 -2.82
N GLU A 94 8.90 4.62 -2.62
CA GLU A 94 10.05 4.42 -3.48
C GLU A 94 9.64 4.06 -4.90
N ALA A 95 8.58 3.28 -5.04
CA ALA A 95 8.05 2.91 -6.35
C ALA A 95 7.35 4.08 -7.06
N PHE A 96 6.73 4.99 -6.28
CA PHE A 96 5.96 6.10 -6.84
C PHE A 96 6.37 7.42 -6.16
N PRO A 97 7.61 7.89 -6.41
CA PRO A 97 8.08 9.13 -5.79
C PRO A 97 7.25 10.32 -6.25
N GLY A 98 6.96 11.22 -5.32
CA GLY A 98 6.19 12.42 -5.62
C GLY A 98 4.68 12.26 -5.51
N ILE A 99 4.16 11.05 -5.31
CA ILE A 99 2.72 10.85 -5.08
C ILE A 99 2.43 10.91 -3.59
N PRO A 100 1.57 11.83 -3.13
CA PRO A 100 1.18 11.88 -1.71
C PRO A 100 0.52 10.59 -1.24
N MET A 101 0.88 10.14 -0.04
CA MET A 101 0.34 8.90 0.54
C MET A 101 -0.05 9.11 2.00
N THR A 102 -1.16 8.50 2.39
CA THR A 102 -1.67 8.58 3.76
C THR A 102 -2.15 7.23 4.27
#